data_f3f624ba14afd73a6e4b7151ecfa2a02
#
_entry.id   f3f624ba14afd73a6e4b7151ecfa2a02
#
_cell.length_a   1.000
_cell.length_b   1.000
_cell.length_c   1.000
_cell.angle_alpha   90.00
_cell.angle_beta   90.00
_cell.angle_gamma   90.00
#
_symmetry.space_group_name_H-M   'P 1'
#
loop_
_entity.id
_entity.type
_entity.pdbx_description
1 polymer ?
#
loop_
_entity_poly.entity_id
_entity_poly.type
_entity_poly.pdbx_seq_one_letter_code
_entity_poly.pdbx_strand_id
1 'polypeptide(L)'
;MFRLALLTAAIIGFGATARAADAPLVYLRDVDASIAQDIRYATKDNFTGFKVPGYLAGECLLLKPVAEALKKVQADLMERGLSLKVYDCYRPQKAVDAFVAWAKSAAPGVSRFFPRTPKGDLLKKGYIEPVSNHSRGAAVDVTLTVAYAAAAKPFDPLKMYAGCISPQAMRAPDNSLDLGTGYDCFDEMAATDANVGPPQKKLRKALVEAMSKSGFKNFKGEWWHFNYPPAEKAPVLNVDVTGYPKH
;
A
#
# COMPACT_ATOMS: atom_id res chain seq x y z
N MET A 1 53.95 -60.01 7.64
CA MET A 1 53.53 -58.90 6.72
C MET A 1 52.08 -58.59 6.91
N PHE A 2 51.79 -57.60 7.75
CA PHE A 2 50.39 -57.12 7.97
C PHE A 2 50.12 -55.93 7.06
N ARG A 3 49.13 -56.04 6.21
CA ARG A 3 48.65 -54.92 5.37
C ARG A 3 47.54 -54.15 6.13
N LEU A 4 47.84 -52.94 6.46
CA LEU A 4 46.90 -52.00 7.06
C LEU A 4 46.00 -51.38 5.96
N ALA A 5 44.68 -51.64 5.97
CA ALA A 5 43.73 -51.04 5.07
C ALA A 5 43.25 -49.72 5.67
N LEU A 6 43.54 -48.59 5.03
CA LEU A 6 42.97 -47.30 5.35
C LEU A 6 41.55 -47.21 4.78
N LEU A 7 40.53 -47.13 5.62
CA LEU A 7 39.19 -46.73 5.23
C LEU A 7 39.12 -45.19 5.20
N THR A 8 38.99 -44.63 4.02
CA THR A 8 38.64 -43.20 3.85
C THR A 8 37.12 -43.03 3.95
N ALA A 9 36.66 -42.44 5.04
CA ALA A 9 35.26 -42.04 5.16
C ALA A 9 35.00 -40.74 4.37
N ALA A 10 34.21 -40.85 3.30
CA ALA A 10 33.72 -39.71 2.56
C ALA A 10 32.60 -39.01 3.35
N ILE A 11 32.86 -37.83 3.87
CA ILE A 11 31.82 -36.96 4.50
C ILE A 11 31.03 -36.33 3.36
N ILE A 12 29.85 -36.86 3.07
CA ILE A 12 28.87 -36.22 2.20
C ILE A 12 28.24 -35.05 2.99
N GLY A 13 28.77 -33.86 2.75
CA GLY A 13 28.18 -32.63 3.25
C GLY A 13 26.80 -32.40 2.60
N PHE A 14 25.72 -32.68 3.29
CA PHE A 14 24.40 -32.17 2.92
C PHE A 14 24.44 -30.65 3.04
N GLY A 15 24.70 -29.97 1.92
CA GLY A 15 24.44 -28.56 1.77
C GLY A 15 22.91 -28.34 1.89
N ALA A 16 22.44 -28.01 3.05
CA ALA A 16 21.07 -27.47 3.20
C ALA A 16 21.04 -26.16 2.40
N THR A 17 20.52 -26.23 1.17
CA THR A 17 20.05 -25.03 0.49
C THR A 17 18.95 -24.47 1.39
N ALA A 18 19.27 -23.41 2.14
CA ALA A 18 18.27 -22.60 2.81
C ALA A 18 17.33 -22.11 1.69
N ARG A 19 16.20 -22.78 1.53
CA ARG A 19 15.05 -22.29 0.80
C ARG A 19 14.80 -20.94 1.42
N ALA A 20 14.87 -19.84 0.63
CA ALA A 20 14.49 -18.53 1.10
C ALA A 20 13.09 -18.71 1.70
N ALA A 21 12.99 -18.79 3.01
CA ALA A 21 11.73 -18.91 3.71
C ALA A 21 10.95 -17.68 3.25
N ASP A 22 9.76 -17.90 2.71
CA ASP A 22 8.80 -16.84 2.41
C ASP A 22 8.81 -15.93 3.63
N ALA A 23 9.33 -14.70 3.48
CA ALA A 23 9.41 -13.80 4.60
C ALA A 23 7.96 -13.55 5.06
N PRO A 24 7.55 -14.04 6.24
CA PRO A 24 6.14 -14.08 6.59
C PRO A 24 5.60 -12.66 6.65
N LEU A 25 4.52 -12.41 5.91
CA LEU A 25 3.73 -11.20 6.08
C LEU A 25 3.12 -11.22 7.49
N VAL A 26 3.12 -10.08 8.13
CA VAL A 26 2.48 -9.89 9.44
C VAL A 26 1.28 -8.97 9.30
N TYR A 27 0.26 -9.16 10.11
CA TYR A 27 -0.85 -8.21 10.21
C TYR A 27 -0.34 -6.93 10.89
N LEU A 28 -0.61 -5.78 10.29
CA LEU A 28 -0.20 -4.48 10.86
C LEU A 28 -0.78 -4.28 12.26
N ARG A 29 -2.00 -4.76 12.51
CA ARG A 29 -2.65 -4.65 13.84
C ARG A 29 -1.93 -5.38 14.97
N ASP A 30 -1.13 -6.43 14.65
CA ASP A 30 -0.30 -7.12 15.65
C ASP A 30 0.95 -6.32 16.02
N VAL A 31 1.37 -5.42 15.12
CA VAL A 31 2.54 -4.56 15.33
C VAL A 31 2.12 -3.22 15.93
N ASP A 32 1.07 -2.62 15.40
CA ASP A 32 0.47 -1.38 15.91
C ASP A 32 -1.01 -1.26 15.52
N ALA A 33 -1.92 -1.56 16.45
CA ALA A 33 -3.35 -1.48 16.27
C ALA A 33 -3.90 -0.05 16.23
N SER A 34 -3.09 0.97 16.57
CA SER A 34 -3.51 2.37 16.54
C SER A 34 -3.55 2.96 15.13
N ILE A 35 -2.88 2.31 14.16
CA ILE A 35 -2.89 2.72 12.75
C ILE A 35 -4.22 2.31 12.12
N ALA A 36 -5.03 3.28 11.72
CA ALA A 36 -6.32 3.02 11.06
C ALA A 36 -6.13 2.33 9.72
N GLN A 37 -7.04 1.41 9.38
CA GLN A 37 -7.01 0.66 8.12
C GLN A 37 -8.28 0.92 7.32
N ASP A 38 -8.15 1.34 6.07
CA ASP A 38 -9.21 1.59 5.11
C ASP A 38 -8.81 0.97 3.76
N ILE A 39 -8.71 -0.37 3.75
CA ILE A 39 -8.17 -1.12 2.60
C ILE A 39 -9.16 -1.08 1.45
N ARG A 40 -8.96 -0.13 0.54
CA ARG A 40 -9.91 0.24 -0.53
C ARG A 40 -10.15 -0.89 -1.52
N TYR A 41 -9.15 -1.69 -1.82
CA TYR A 41 -9.26 -2.79 -2.78
C TYR A 41 -10.06 -3.99 -2.27
N ALA A 42 -10.28 -4.09 -0.97
CA ALA A 42 -11.22 -5.05 -0.37
C ALA A 42 -12.69 -4.64 -0.51
N THR A 43 -12.97 -3.46 -1.06
CA THR A 43 -14.31 -2.87 -1.23
C THR A 43 -14.56 -2.47 -2.69
N LYS A 44 -15.71 -1.86 -2.98
CA LYS A 44 -16.02 -1.25 -4.28
C LYS A 44 -15.58 0.21 -4.38
N ASP A 45 -15.09 0.82 -3.29
CA ASP A 45 -14.62 2.20 -3.26
C ASP A 45 -13.18 2.31 -3.75
N ASN A 46 -12.96 1.92 -5.00
CA ASN A 46 -11.68 2.01 -5.72
C ASN A 46 -11.93 2.31 -7.20
N PHE A 47 -10.88 2.56 -7.96
CA PHE A 47 -10.96 3.00 -9.36
C PHE A 47 -11.59 1.96 -10.31
N THR A 48 -11.55 0.67 -9.96
CA THR A 48 -12.17 -0.39 -10.77
C THR A 48 -13.67 -0.51 -10.51
N GLY A 49 -14.15 -0.12 -9.32
CA GLY A 49 -15.55 -0.23 -8.90
C GLY A 49 -15.97 -1.63 -8.44
N PHE A 50 -15.03 -2.57 -8.29
CA PHE A 50 -15.30 -3.91 -7.77
C PHE A 50 -14.25 -4.30 -6.70
N LYS A 51 -14.58 -5.32 -5.92
CA LYS A 51 -13.61 -5.93 -4.98
C LYS A 51 -12.51 -6.60 -5.79
N VAL A 52 -11.27 -6.22 -5.53
CA VAL A 52 -10.11 -6.64 -6.33
C VAL A 52 -9.73 -8.09 -5.99
N PRO A 53 -9.40 -8.94 -6.98
CA PRO A 53 -8.94 -10.30 -6.75
C PRO A 53 -7.77 -10.37 -5.77
N GLY A 54 -7.84 -11.30 -4.82
CA GLY A 54 -6.82 -11.49 -3.79
C GLY A 54 -7.04 -10.69 -2.51
N TYR A 55 -7.96 -9.72 -2.48
CA TYR A 55 -8.37 -9.04 -1.25
C TYR A 55 -9.62 -9.72 -0.67
N LEU A 56 -9.45 -10.78 0.11
CA LEU A 56 -10.57 -11.46 0.76
C LEU A 56 -11.07 -10.69 1.98
N ALA A 57 -10.21 -9.89 2.59
CA ALA A 57 -10.52 -9.03 3.74
C ALA A 57 -9.83 -7.67 3.64
N GLY A 58 -10.32 -6.70 4.42
CA GLY A 58 -9.73 -5.36 4.54
C GLY A 58 -8.64 -5.30 5.58
N GLU A 59 -7.58 -6.09 5.41
CA GLU A 59 -6.44 -6.17 6.33
C GLU A 59 -5.16 -5.68 5.67
N CYS A 60 -4.36 -4.96 6.43
CA CYS A 60 -3.00 -4.58 6.04
C CYS A 60 -2.02 -5.67 6.45
N LEU A 61 -1.40 -6.30 5.47
CA LEU A 61 -0.30 -7.24 5.62
C LEU A 61 0.99 -6.59 5.11
N LEU A 62 2.09 -6.77 5.81
CA LEU A 62 3.40 -6.22 5.44
C LEU A 62 4.52 -7.20 5.81
N LEU A 63 5.67 -7.07 5.18
CA LEU A 63 6.88 -7.66 5.76
C LEU A 63 7.14 -7.07 7.15
N LYS A 64 7.53 -7.90 8.12
CA LYS A 64 7.73 -7.47 9.50
C LYS A 64 8.61 -6.21 9.64
N PRO A 65 9.76 -6.06 8.96
CA PRO A 65 10.57 -4.85 9.06
C PRO A 65 9.84 -3.58 8.57
N VAL A 66 8.94 -3.71 7.58
CA VAL A 66 8.14 -2.60 7.05
C VAL A 66 7.08 -2.18 8.07
N ALA A 67 6.38 -3.12 8.68
CA ALA A 67 5.40 -2.86 9.73
C ALA A 67 6.04 -2.20 10.96
N GLU A 68 7.21 -2.68 11.39
CA GLU A 68 7.96 -2.09 12.51
C GLU A 68 8.47 -0.67 12.20
N ALA A 69 8.87 -0.39 10.96
CA ALA A 69 9.21 0.96 10.52
C ALA A 69 7.98 1.87 10.53
N LEU A 70 6.82 1.37 10.08
CA LEU A 70 5.58 2.14 10.07
C LEU A 70 5.08 2.48 11.49
N LYS A 71 5.25 1.56 12.46
CA LYS A 71 5.02 1.81 13.89
C LYS A 71 5.85 2.99 14.42
N LYS A 72 7.11 3.14 13.99
CA LYS A 72 7.94 4.28 14.39
C LYS A 72 7.41 5.60 13.82
N VAL A 73 6.92 5.59 12.57
CA VAL A 73 6.24 6.75 11.97
C VAL A 73 5.00 7.12 12.77
N GLN A 74 4.18 6.14 13.13
CA GLN A 74 2.98 6.35 13.93
C GLN A 74 3.31 7.02 15.27
N ALA A 75 4.33 6.54 15.98
CA ALA A 75 4.75 7.11 17.26
C ALA A 75 5.16 8.60 17.10
N ASP A 76 6.02 8.94 16.10
CA ASP A 76 6.42 10.34 15.83
C ASP A 76 5.21 11.24 15.47
N LEU A 77 4.23 10.72 14.74
CA LEU A 77 3.02 11.47 14.39
C LEU A 77 2.10 11.68 15.58
N MET A 78 1.93 10.67 16.44
CA MET A 78 1.07 10.76 17.63
C MET A 78 1.53 11.85 18.61
N GLU A 79 2.84 12.07 18.76
CA GLU A 79 3.39 13.17 19.57
C GLU A 79 2.97 14.56 19.06
N ARG A 80 2.57 14.65 17.78
CA ARG A 80 2.13 15.88 17.12
C ARG A 80 0.62 15.96 16.94
N GLY A 81 -0.15 15.07 17.60
CA GLY A 81 -1.60 14.99 17.47
C GLY A 81 -2.09 14.49 16.11
N LEU A 82 -1.22 13.82 15.35
CA LEU A 82 -1.51 13.21 14.06
C LEU A 82 -1.47 11.68 14.16
N SER A 83 -2.08 11.01 13.19
CA SER A 83 -2.07 9.55 13.08
C SER A 83 -2.01 9.13 11.62
N LEU A 84 -1.50 7.93 11.36
CA LEU A 84 -1.59 7.30 10.04
C LEU A 84 -2.93 6.61 9.85
N LYS A 85 -3.35 6.57 8.59
CA LYS A 85 -4.32 5.61 8.06
C LYS A 85 -3.74 4.99 6.79
N VAL A 86 -3.85 3.66 6.65
CA VAL A 86 -3.39 2.93 5.46
C VAL A 86 -4.56 2.66 4.52
N TYR A 87 -4.33 2.82 3.20
CA TYR A 87 -5.28 2.49 2.14
C TYR A 87 -4.91 1.20 1.43
N ASP A 88 -3.62 0.91 1.32
CA ASP A 88 -3.09 -0.34 0.78
C ASP A 88 -1.73 -0.68 1.40
N CYS A 89 -1.46 -1.98 1.50
CA CYS A 89 -0.24 -2.54 2.05
C CYS A 89 0.31 -3.60 1.09
N TYR A 90 0.42 -4.84 1.50
CA TYR A 90 0.70 -5.93 0.57
C TYR A 90 -0.46 -6.09 -0.42
N ARG A 91 -0.14 -6.09 -1.72
CA ARG A 91 -1.05 -6.27 -2.84
C ARG A 91 -0.66 -7.57 -3.58
N PRO A 92 -1.48 -8.61 -3.54
CA PRO A 92 -1.20 -9.84 -4.29
C PRO A 92 -0.90 -9.57 -5.77
N GLN A 93 0.04 -10.29 -6.38
CA GLN A 93 0.35 -10.10 -7.80
C GLN A 93 -0.90 -10.25 -8.69
N LYS A 94 -1.81 -11.19 -8.37
CA LYS A 94 -3.10 -11.34 -9.07
C LYS A 94 -3.95 -10.06 -9.06
N ALA A 95 -3.82 -9.20 -8.05
CA ALA A 95 -4.49 -7.91 -8.01
C ALA A 95 -3.86 -6.91 -9.00
N VAL A 96 -2.54 -6.88 -9.08
CA VAL A 96 -1.80 -6.08 -10.07
C VAL A 96 -2.16 -6.52 -11.48
N ASP A 97 -2.18 -7.83 -11.74
CA ASP A 97 -2.57 -8.41 -13.03
C ASP A 97 -4.00 -8.02 -13.40
N ALA A 98 -4.92 -8.03 -12.41
CA ALA A 98 -6.30 -7.59 -12.60
C ALA A 98 -6.40 -6.10 -12.95
N PHE A 99 -5.59 -5.23 -12.35
CA PHE A 99 -5.53 -3.80 -12.70
C PHE A 99 -5.06 -3.60 -14.14
N VAL A 100 -4.01 -4.30 -14.55
CA VAL A 100 -3.49 -4.24 -15.93
C VAL A 100 -4.54 -4.74 -16.92
N ALA A 101 -5.20 -5.87 -16.65
CA ALA A 101 -6.25 -6.42 -17.47
C ALA A 101 -7.46 -5.46 -17.56
N TRP A 102 -7.88 -4.90 -16.43
CA TRP A 102 -8.96 -3.91 -16.39
C TRP A 102 -8.60 -2.67 -17.21
N ALA A 103 -7.40 -2.11 -17.07
CA ALA A 103 -6.98 -0.92 -17.81
C ALA A 103 -7.02 -1.13 -19.34
N LYS A 104 -6.69 -2.35 -19.80
CA LYS A 104 -6.74 -2.73 -21.23
C LYS A 104 -8.13 -3.08 -21.73
N SER A 105 -9.10 -3.33 -20.86
CA SER A 105 -10.44 -3.79 -21.23
C SER A 105 -11.39 -2.64 -21.55
N ALA A 106 -12.53 -2.95 -22.19
CA ALA A 106 -13.64 -2.02 -22.36
C ALA A 106 -14.51 -1.86 -21.10
N ALA A 107 -14.24 -2.61 -20.02
CA ALA A 107 -15.00 -2.50 -18.79
C ALA A 107 -14.97 -1.06 -18.24
N PRO A 108 -16.09 -0.52 -17.75
CA PRO A 108 -16.10 0.82 -17.16
C PRO A 108 -15.24 0.85 -15.90
N GLY A 109 -14.81 2.05 -15.54
CA GLY A 109 -14.18 2.34 -14.26
C GLY A 109 -14.92 3.45 -13.55
N VAL A 110 -14.49 3.76 -12.35
CA VAL A 110 -15.07 4.81 -11.54
C VAL A 110 -14.38 6.14 -11.84
N SER A 111 -14.94 6.92 -12.76
CA SER A 111 -14.34 8.13 -13.36
C SER A 111 -13.89 9.18 -12.35
N ARG A 112 -14.43 9.19 -11.13
CA ARG A 112 -13.98 10.14 -10.09
C ARG A 112 -12.50 9.94 -9.69
N PHE A 113 -11.90 8.78 -9.96
CA PHE A 113 -10.47 8.53 -9.71
C PHE A 113 -9.55 8.99 -10.85
N PHE A 114 -10.09 9.20 -12.05
CA PHE A 114 -9.33 9.66 -13.23
C PHE A 114 -10.11 10.76 -14.01
N PRO A 115 -10.40 11.89 -13.32
CA PRO A 115 -11.34 12.90 -13.85
C PRO A 115 -10.85 13.59 -15.13
N ARG A 116 -9.54 13.64 -15.36
CA ARG A 116 -8.92 14.29 -16.52
C ARG A 116 -8.04 13.36 -17.36
N THR A 117 -7.87 12.12 -16.91
CA THR A 117 -7.02 11.13 -17.58
C THR A 117 -7.92 10.06 -18.21
N PRO A 118 -7.89 9.85 -19.54
CA PRO A 118 -8.59 8.73 -20.15
C PRO A 118 -8.10 7.40 -19.60
N LYS A 119 -9.02 6.46 -19.32
CA LYS A 119 -8.67 5.13 -18.80
C LYS A 119 -7.60 4.42 -19.65
N GLY A 120 -7.67 4.54 -20.98
CA GLY A 120 -6.70 3.93 -21.91
C GLY A 120 -5.26 4.47 -21.77
N ASP A 121 -5.08 5.61 -21.11
CA ASP A 121 -3.76 6.23 -20.90
C ASP A 121 -3.13 5.87 -19.54
N LEU A 122 -3.86 5.19 -18.65
CA LEU A 122 -3.39 4.92 -17.28
C LEU A 122 -2.10 4.10 -17.25
N LEU A 123 -1.98 3.07 -18.11
CA LEU A 123 -0.75 2.27 -18.26
C LEU A 123 0.37 3.11 -18.88
N LYS A 124 0.08 3.86 -19.94
CA LYS A 124 1.07 4.69 -20.67
C LYS A 124 1.66 5.79 -19.79
N LYS A 125 0.85 6.33 -18.88
CA LYS A 125 1.25 7.39 -17.94
C LYS A 125 1.87 6.85 -16.65
N GLY A 126 2.02 5.52 -16.50
CA GLY A 126 2.63 4.90 -15.33
C GLY A 126 1.78 4.93 -14.05
N TYR A 127 0.47 5.19 -14.15
CA TYR A 127 -0.44 5.10 -13.00
C TYR A 127 -0.75 3.65 -12.61
N ILE A 128 -0.68 2.74 -13.57
CA ILE A 128 -0.83 1.29 -13.37
C ILE A 128 0.37 0.62 -14.02
N GLU A 129 1.11 -0.17 -13.24
CA GLU A 129 2.30 -0.88 -13.70
C GLU A 129 2.17 -2.39 -13.44
N PRO A 130 2.79 -3.25 -14.27
CA PRO A 130 2.72 -4.71 -14.11
C PRO A 130 3.56 -5.26 -12.95
N VAL A 131 4.41 -4.42 -12.36
CA VAL A 131 5.27 -4.76 -11.21
C VAL A 131 5.09 -3.71 -10.14
N SER A 132 4.92 -4.16 -8.89
CA SER A 132 4.71 -3.27 -7.75
C SER A 132 5.46 -3.74 -6.52
N ASN A 133 6.06 -2.81 -5.76
CA ASN A 133 6.66 -3.12 -4.46
C ASN A 133 5.60 -3.50 -3.39
N HIS A 134 4.33 -3.14 -3.60
CA HIS A 134 3.24 -3.68 -2.80
C HIS A 134 3.18 -5.21 -2.87
N SER A 135 3.42 -5.81 -4.05
CA SER A 135 3.42 -7.27 -4.21
C SER A 135 4.58 -7.98 -3.50
N ARG A 136 5.50 -7.20 -2.94
CA ARG A 136 6.60 -7.69 -2.10
C ARG A 136 6.34 -7.47 -0.61
N GLY A 137 5.22 -6.83 -0.23
CA GLY A 137 4.97 -6.35 1.13
C GLY A 137 5.94 -5.24 1.56
N ALA A 138 6.53 -4.53 0.60
CA ALA A 138 7.59 -3.54 0.78
C ALA A 138 7.15 -2.10 0.44
N ALA A 139 5.86 -1.86 0.23
CA ALA A 139 5.28 -0.55 0.00
C ALA A 139 3.99 -0.38 0.79
N VAL A 140 3.63 0.88 1.06
CA VAL A 140 2.40 1.27 1.72
C VAL A 140 1.81 2.52 1.08
N ASP A 141 0.48 2.56 0.98
CA ASP A 141 -0.27 3.76 0.64
C ASP A 141 -0.91 4.31 1.92
N VAL A 142 -0.52 5.53 2.30
CA VAL A 142 -0.88 6.11 3.61
C VAL A 142 -1.36 7.55 3.49
N THR A 143 -2.09 7.97 4.50
CA THR A 143 -2.52 9.35 4.70
C THR A 143 -2.39 9.75 6.17
N LEU A 144 -2.66 11.04 6.44
CA LEU A 144 -2.74 11.60 7.78
C LEU A 144 -4.19 11.75 8.23
N THR A 145 -4.44 11.43 9.49
CA THR A 145 -5.65 11.80 10.22
C THR A 145 -5.26 12.61 11.47
N VAL A 146 -6.22 13.23 12.14
CA VAL A 146 -5.99 13.65 13.53
C VAL A 146 -5.89 12.41 14.41
N ALA A 147 -5.07 12.46 15.46
CA ALA A 147 -5.00 11.38 16.43
C ALA A 147 -6.39 11.10 17.02
N TYR A 148 -6.71 9.82 17.18
CA TYR A 148 -8.02 9.37 17.70
C TYR A 148 -9.23 9.84 16.88
N ALA A 149 -9.05 10.10 15.57
CA ALA A 149 -10.15 10.46 14.69
C ALA A 149 -11.26 9.40 14.71
N ALA A 150 -12.51 9.85 14.72
CA ALA A 150 -13.63 8.96 14.51
C ALA A 150 -13.55 8.28 13.14
N ALA A 151 -14.11 7.09 13.02
CA ALA A 151 -14.20 6.40 11.73
C ALA A 151 -14.87 7.28 10.68
N ALA A 152 -14.47 7.16 9.42
CA ALA A 152 -15.14 7.81 8.31
C ALA A 152 -16.60 7.35 8.23
N LYS A 153 -17.47 8.23 7.73
CA LYS A 153 -18.84 7.81 7.34
C LYS A 153 -18.71 6.69 6.29
N PRO A 154 -19.58 5.69 6.33
CA PRO A 154 -19.57 4.63 5.32
C PRO A 154 -19.70 5.20 3.90
N PHE A 155 -18.96 4.60 2.97
CA PHE A 155 -19.15 4.86 1.55
C PHE A 155 -20.51 4.34 1.09
N ASP A 156 -21.29 5.20 0.45
CA ASP A 156 -22.58 4.86 -0.15
C ASP A 156 -22.42 4.67 -1.66
N PRO A 157 -22.49 3.44 -2.19
CA PRO A 157 -22.30 3.17 -3.62
C PRO A 157 -23.42 3.74 -4.50
N LEU A 158 -24.55 4.16 -3.93
CA LEU A 158 -25.68 4.76 -4.66
C LEU A 158 -25.54 6.30 -4.76
N LYS A 159 -24.62 6.90 -4.01
CA LYS A 159 -24.40 8.33 -4.00
C LYS A 159 -23.35 8.72 -5.03
N MET A 160 -23.63 9.79 -5.77
CA MET A 160 -22.63 10.42 -6.64
C MET A 160 -21.69 11.30 -5.82
N TYR A 161 -20.40 11.11 -6.01
CA TYR A 161 -19.34 11.92 -5.40
C TYR A 161 -18.54 12.62 -6.49
N ALA A 162 -18.01 13.79 -6.16
CA ALA A 162 -17.15 14.55 -7.06
C ALA A 162 -15.80 13.84 -7.30
N GLY A 163 -15.10 14.26 -8.34
CA GLY A 163 -13.79 13.73 -8.72
C GLY A 163 -12.73 13.96 -7.64
N CYS A 164 -11.69 13.14 -7.66
CA CYS A 164 -10.62 13.12 -6.66
C CYS A 164 -9.84 14.44 -6.53
N ILE A 165 -9.90 15.31 -7.52
CA ILE A 165 -9.29 16.65 -7.50
C ILE A 165 -10.26 17.74 -6.99
N SER A 166 -11.51 17.40 -6.69
CA SER A 166 -12.50 18.35 -6.16
C SER A 166 -12.23 18.67 -4.68
N PRO A 167 -12.81 19.75 -4.12
CA PRO A 167 -12.74 20.03 -2.69
C PRO A 167 -13.13 18.80 -1.86
N GLN A 168 -12.43 18.58 -0.73
CA GLN A 168 -12.61 17.38 0.10
C GLN A 168 -14.05 17.13 0.50
N ALA A 169 -14.81 18.17 0.85
CA ALA A 169 -16.20 18.05 1.27
C ALA A 169 -17.15 17.50 0.18
N MET A 170 -16.73 17.51 -1.08
CA MET A 170 -17.51 17.00 -2.22
C MET A 170 -17.08 15.57 -2.64
N ARG A 171 -15.93 15.10 -2.15
CA ARG A 171 -15.42 13.77 -2.45
C ARG A 171 -16.16 12.68 -1.65
N ALA A 172 -15.91 11.42 -1.97
CA ALA A 172 -16.38 10.30 -1.15
C ALA A 172 -15.92 10.45 0.31
N PRO A 173 -16.71 9.97 1.31
CA PRO A 173 -16.37 10.11 2.70
C PRO A 173 -14.97 9.56 3.02
N ASP A 174 -14.17 10.39 3.65
CA ASP A 174 -12.83 10.06 4.09
C ASP A 174 -12.50 10.94 5.30
N ASN A 175 -12.03 10.36 6.40
CA ASN A 175 -11.66 11.09 7.61
C ASN A 175 -10.19 11.52 7.63
N SER A 176 -9.50 11.43 6.50
CA SER A 176 -8.14 11.95 6.37
C SER A 176 -8.11 13.47 6.36
N LEU A 177 -6.96 14.05 6.71
CA LEU A 177 -6.67 15.44 6.45
C LEU A 177 -6.64 15.70 4.94
N ASP A 178 -6.95 16.93 4.51
CA ASP A 178 -6.97 17.26 3.08
C ASP A 178 -5.55 17.43 2.52
N LEU A 179 -5.07 16.45 1.78
CA LEU A 179 -3.80 16.48 1.07
C LEU A 179 -3.93 17.01 -0.38
N GLY A 180 -5.08 17.59 -0.75
CA GLY A 180 -5.31 18.25 -2.04
C GLY A 180 -5.97 17.38 -3.10
N THR A 181 -5.82 16.05 -3.02
CA THR A 181 -6.58 15.09 -3.84
C THR A 181 -7.10 13.95 -2.96
N GLY A 182 -8.04 13.16 -3.48
CA GLY A 182 -8.35 11.85 -2.90
C GLY A 182 -7.19 10.85 -3.14
N TYR A 183 -7.27 9.71 -2.46
CA TYR A 183 -6.43 8.53 -2.71
C TYR A 183 -6.71 7.97 -4.12
N ASP A 184 -5.71 7.33 -4.75
CA ASP A 184 -5.81 6.75 -6.12
C ASP A 184 -6.27 7.77 -7.17
N CYS A 185 -5.92 9.04 -7.01
CA CYS A 185 -6.24 10.07 -7.98
C CYS A 185 -5.27 10.01 -9.15
N PHE A 186 -5.67 9.43 -10.29
CA PHE A 186 -4.85 9.35 -11.50
C PHE A 186 -4.86 10.67 -12.26
N ASP A 187 -4.22 11.65 -11.65
CA ASP A 187 -4.13 13.02 -12.09
C ASP A 187 -2.80 13.63 -11.63
N GLU A 188 -2.24 14.53 -12.41
CA GLU A 188 -0.97 15.21 -12.06
C GLU A 188 -1.03 15.96 -10.72
N MET A 189 -2.23 16.34 -10.27
CA MET A 189 -2.42 16.94 -8.94
C MET A 189 -2.10 15.97 -7.79
N ALA A 190 -2.00 14.65 -8.07
CA ALA A 190 -1.57 13.66 -7.08
C ALA A 190 -0.06 13.66 -6.83
N ALA A 191 0.74 14.20 -7.76
CA ALA A 191 2.18 14.29 -7.56
C ALA A 191 2.52 15.04 -6.26
N THR A 192 3.48 14.52 -5.48
CA THR A 192 3.82 15.04 -4.15
C THR A 192 4.07 16.54 -4.14
N ASP A 193 4.74 17.04 -5.17
CA ASP A 193 5.13 18.45 -5.32
C ASP A 193 4.14 19.26 -6.20
N ALA A 194 2.93 18.69 -6.50
CA ALA A 194 1.92 19.38 -7.30
C ALA A 194 1.52 20.73 -6.69
N ASN A 195 1.00 21.62 -7.55
CA ASN A 195 0.56 22.94 -7.12
C ASN A 195 -0.81 22.90 -6.43
N VAL A 196 -0.88 22.29 -5.25
CA VAL A 196 -2.02 22.33 -4.33
C VAL A 196 -1.91 23.53 -3.39
N GLY A 197 -2.98 23.80 -2.61
CA GLY A 197 -2.98 24.92 -1.66
C GLY A 197 -1.89 24.81 -0.57
N PRO A 198 -1.51 25.95 0.06
CA PRO A 198 -0.46 25.95 1.08
C PRO A 198 -0.72 24.98 2.26
N PRO A 199 -1.95 24.82 2.80
CA PRO A 199 -2.23 23.84 3.84
C PRO A 199 -1.95 22.40 3.39
N GLN A 200 -2.36 22.03 2.17
CA GLN A 200 -2.16 20.72 1.59
C GLN A 200 -0.66 20.42 1.35
N LYS A 201 0.08 21.40 0.83
CA LYS A 201 1.56 21.30 0.69
C LYS A 201 2.25 21.04 2.03
N LYS A 202 1.80 21.73 3.10
CA LYS A 202 2.33 21.54 4.47
C LYS A 202 2.08 20.12 4.96
N LEU A 203 0.87 19.57 4.73
CA LEU A 203 0.52 18.21 5.13
C LEU A 203 1.29 17.16 4.33
N ARG A 204 1.43 17.29 3.01
CA ARG A 204 2.27 16.39 2.19
C ARG A 204 3.72 16.40 2.67
N LYS A 205 4.28 17.58 2.94
CA LYS A 205 5.63 17.71 3.48
C LYS A 205 5.77 17.02 4.82
N ALA A 206 4.83 17.21 5.74
CA ALA A 206 4.83 16.57 7.06
C ALA A 206 4.77 15.03 6.96
N LEU A 207 3.94 14.50 6.05
CA LEU A 207 3.87 13.06 5.79
C LEU A 207 5.19 12.53 5.24
N VAL A 208 5.75 13.17 4.21
CA VAL A 208 7.04 12.75 3.60
C VAL A 208 8.17 12.78 4.64
N GLU A 209 8.24 13.83 5.47
CA GLU A 209 9.25 13.95 6.51
C GLU A 209 9.14 12.85 7.56
N ALA A 210 7.92 12.57 8.06
CA ALA A 210 7.69 11.51 9.05
C ALA A 210 8.06 10.13 8.49
N MET A 211 7.61 9.81 7.27
CA MET A 211 7.91 8.54 6.59
C MET A 211 9.42 8.38 6.33
N SER A 212 10.07 9.44 5.84
CA SER A 212 11.50 9.40 5.50
C SER A 212 12.41 9.16 6.71
N LYS A 213 12.07 9.70 7.88
CA LYS A 213 12.80 9.46 9.14
C LYS A 213 12.88 7.97 9.52
N SER A 214 11.90 7.19 9.12
CA SER A 214 11.84 5.74 9.37
C SER A 214 12.27 4.89 8.18
N GLY A 215 12.92 5.50 7.18
CA GLY A 215 13.53 4.79 6.04
C GLY A 215 12.62 4.56 4.84
N PHE A 216 11.41 5.10 4.83
CA PHE A 216 10.55 5.07 3.65
C PHE A 216 10.94 6.12 2.62
N LYS A 217 10.71 5.82 1.35
CA LYS A 217 10.93 6.72 0.21
C LYS A 217 9.64 6.96 -0.55
N ASN A 218 9.21 8.22 -0.62
CA ASN A 218 8.02 8.60 -1.38
C ASN A 218 8.22 8.42 -2.89
N PHE A 219 7.20 7.90 -3.56
CA PHE A 219 7.08 7.96 -5.02
C PHE A 219 6.52 9.32 -5.42
N LYS A 220 7.30 10.08 -6.19
CA LYS A 220 6.98 11.49 -6.50
C LYS A 220 5.69 11.70 -7.29
N GLY A 221 5.23 10.70 -8.03
CA GLY A 221 3.97 10.76 -8.77
C GLY A 221 2.72 10.70 -7.88
N GLU A 222 2.86 10.23 -6.63
CA GLU A 222 1.74 9.93 -5.72
C GLU A 222 2.10 10.31 -4.29
N TRP A 223 1.37 11.28 -3.70
CA TRP A 223 1.65 11.77 -2.35
C TRP A 223 1.47 10.71 -1.27
N TRP A 224 0.66 9.68 -1.51
CA TRP A 224 0.33 8.61 -0.56
C TRP A 224 1.30 7.42 -0.61
N HIS A 225 2.02 7.20 -1.74
CA HIS A 225 2.80 5.99 -2.00
C HIS A 225 4.22 6.08 -1.45
N PHE A 226 4.58 5.11 -0.61
CA PHE A 226 5.90 5.01 0.01
C PHE A 226 6.47 3.60 -0.12
N ASN A 227 7.65 3.49 -0.71
CA ASN A 227 8.45 2.28 -0.75
C ASN A 227 9.35 2.19 0.49
N TYR A 228 9.68 0.96 0.90
CA TYR A 228 10.67 0.69 1.93
C TYR A 228 11.92 0.03 1.30
N PRO A 229 12.95 0.79 0.89
CA PRO A 229 14.09 0.31 0.12
C PRO A 229 14.80 -0.93 0.68
N PRO A 230 14.96 -1.10 2.01
CA PRO A 230 15.58 -2.31 2.55
C PRO A 230 14.84 -3.61 2.20
N ALA A 231 13.56 -3.54 1.84
CA ALA A 231 12.71 -4.70 1.51
C ALA A 231 12.37 -4.83 0.01
N GLU A 232 12.79 -3.92 -0.84
CA GLU A 232 12.46 -3.92 -2.29
C GLU A 232 13.01 -5.13 -3.07
N LYS A 233 13.97 -5.86 -2.49
CA LYS A 233 14.51 -7.10 -3.09
C LYS A 233 13.78 -8.37 -2.64
N ALA A 234 12.76 -8.25 -1.78
CA ALA A 234 11.95 -9.39 -1.38
C ALA A 234 11.23 -10.00 -2.61
N PRO A 235 10.91 -11.29 -2.58
CA PRO A 235 10.20 -11.94 -3.68
C PRO A 235 8.81 -11.33 -3.86
N VAL A 236 8.30 -11.35 -5.09
CA VAL A 236 6.91 -11.05 -5.40
C VAL A 236 6.03 -12.17 -4.86
N LEU A 237 5.00 -11.82 -4.12
CA LEU A 237 4.08 -12.75 -3.49
C LEU A 237 2.71 -12.71 -4.19
N ASN A 238 1.99 -13.84 -4.13
CA ASN A 238 0.65 -13.96 -4.73
C ASN A 238 -0.33 -14.72 -3.81
N VAL A 239 -0.16 -14.58 -2.49
CA VAL A 239 -1.10 -15.11 -1.49
C VAL A 239 -2.27 -14.15 -1.28
N ASP A 240 -3.42 -14.67 -0.86
CA ASP A 240 -4.58 -13.81 -0.60
C ASP A 240 -4.42 -13.02 0.71
N VAL A 241 -4.96 -11.79 0.72
CA VAL A 241 -5.16 -11.00 1.94
C VAL A 241 -6.39 -11.59 2.64
N THR A 242 -6.18 -12.33 3.71
CA THR A 242 -7.24 -13.01 4.48
C THR A 242 -7.64 -12.18 5.69
N GLY A 243 -8.81 -12.51 6.26
CA GLY A 243 -9.25 -11.90 7.52
C GLY A 243 -8.32 -12.22 8.68
N TYR A 244 -8.25 -11.31 9.64
CA TYR A 244 -7.52 -11.51 10.88
C TYR A 244 -8.07 -12.75 11.60
N PRO A 245 -7.21 -13.67 12.07
CA PRO A 245 -7.67 -14.85 12.78
C PRO A 245 -8.51 -14.48 14.00
N LYS A 246 -9.71 -15.08 14.11
CA LYS A 246 -10.52 -14.98 15.33
C LYS A 246 -9.97 -16.02 16.31
N HIS A 247 -9.45 -15.59 17.42
CA HIS A 247 -9.09 -16.44 18.55
C HIS A 247 -10.30 -16.75 19.41
#